data_77c1add2105a230925e8a394e796a7a0
#
_entry.id   77c1add2105a230925e8a394e796a7a0
#
_cell.length_a   1.000
_cell.length_b   1.000
_cell.length_c   1.000
_cell.angle_alpha   90.00
_cell.angle_beta   90.00
_cell.angle_gamma   90.00
#
_symmetry.space_group_name_H-M   'P 1'
#
loop_
_entity.id
_entity.type
_entity.pdbx_description
1 polymer ?
#
loop_
_entity_poly.entity_id
_entity_poly.type
_entity_poly.pdbx_seq_one_letter_code
_entity_poly.pdbx_strand_id
1 'polypeptide(L)' 'MVVNILTQNSMINNHLVSDVLIYLEDEGWSELIDKRWEPEVKTEILKKYPQIDEDTLKYVLKLVLY' A
#
# COMPACT_ATOMS: atom_id res chain seq x y z
N MET A 1 -14.16 23.78 8.84
CA MET A 1 -14.21 23.39 7.91
C MET A 1 -13.00 23.04 7.20
N VAL A 2 -12.06 23.73 7.23
CA VAL A 2 -10.84 23.35 6.65
C VAL A 2 -10.37 22.05 7.16
N VAL A 3 -10.75 21.78 8.35
CA VAL A 3 -10.37 20.58 9.02
C VAL A 3 -10.77 19.34 8.24
N ASN A 4 -11.87 19.42 7.55
CA ASN A 4 -12.33 18.27 6.82
C ASN A 4 -11.39 17.85 5.74
N ILE A 5 -10.74 18.81 5.15
CA ILE A 5 -9.82 18.52 4.09
C ILE A 5 -8.64 17.79 4.66
N LEU A 6 -8.18 18.19 5.80
CA LEU A 6 -7.07 17.53 6.44
C LEU A 6 -7.44 16.12 6.81
N THR A 7 -8.68 15.93 7.20
CA THR A 7 -9.13 14.61 7.56
C THR A 7 -9.04 13.66 6.38
N GLN A 8 -9.34 14.16 5.20
CA GLN A 8 -9.24 13.32 4.03
C GLN A 8 -7.82 12.91 3.77
N ASN A 9 -6.89 13.80 4.03
CA ASN A 9 -5.52 13.46 3.83
C ASN A 9 -5.05 12.41 4.81
N SER A 10 -5.79 12.24 5.90
CA SER A 10 -5.42 11.26 6.88
C SER A 10 -5.91 9.88 6.55
N MET A 11 -6.53 9.70 5.41
CA MET A 11 -7.05 8.40 5.05
C MET A 11 -5.94 7.40 4.82
N ILE A 12 -4.76 7.86 4.53
CA ILE A 12 -3.64 6.96 4.36
C ILE A 12 -3.11 6.56 5.74
N ASN A 13 -3.14 5.27 6.01
CA ASN A 13 -2.69 4.75 7.30
C ASN A 13 -1.20 4.46 7.23
N ASN A 14 -0.41 5.36 7.78
CA ASN A 14 1.04 5.25 7.69
C ASN A 14 1.60 4.03 8.38
N HIS A 15 0.99 3.59 9.46
CA HIS A 15 1.43 2.38 10.13
C HIS A 15 1.22 1.17 9.24
N LEU A 16 0.09 1.14 8.57
CA LEU A 16 -0.21 0.04 7.69
C LEU A 16 0.72 0.06 6.48
N VAL A 17 1.04 1.24 5.98
CA VAL A 17 1.99 1.37 4.89
C VAL A 17 3.31 0.73 5.27
N SER A 18 3.81 1.04 6.45
CA SER A 18 5.07 0.46 6.92
C SER A 18 4.97 -1.06 7.02
N ASP A 19 3.88 -1.55 7.58
CA ASP A 19 3.70 -2.99 7.75
C ASP A 19 3.67 -3.69 6.41
N VAL A 20 2.97 -3.11 5.44
CA VAL A 20 2.87 -3.71 4.12
C VAL A 20 4.22 -3.72 3.42
N LEU A 21 4.97 -2.64 3.54
CA LEU A 21 6.29 -2.58 2.91
C LEU A 21 7.22 -3.62 3.50
N ILE A 22 7.18 -3.82 4.80
CA ILE A 22 7.99 -4.83 5.45
C ILE A 22 7.56 -6.23 4.99
N TYR A 23 6.26 -6.44 4.89
CA TYR A 23 5.74 -7.72 4.43
C TYR A 23 6.21 -8.03 3.01
N LEU A 24 6.15 -7.05 2.13
CA LEU A 24 6.57 -7.27 0.75
C LEU A 24 8.06 -7.54 0.67
N GLU A 25 8.83 -6.87 1.49
CA GLU A 25 10.26 -7.10 1.52
C GLU A 25 10.57 -8.50 2.01
N ASP A 26 9.89 -8.95 3.05
CA ASP A 26 10.09 -10.28 3.59
C ASP A 26 9.73 -11.36 2.60
N GLU A 27 8.74 -11.09 1.75
CA GLU A 27 8.31 -12.06 0.75
C GLU A 27 9.17 -11.99 -0.52
N GLY A 28 10.15 -11.11 -0.55
CA GLY A 28 11.07 -11.03 -1.68
C GLY A 28 10.56 -10.22 -2.85
N TRP A 29 9.49 -9.48 -2.68
CA TRP A 29 8.94 -8.70 -3.77
C TRP A 29 9.79 -7.49 -4.11
N SER A 30 10.54 -6.97 -3.16
CA SER A 30 11.24 -5.71 -3.34
C SER A 30 12.33 -5.77 -4.40
N GLU A 31 12.81 -6.95 -4.75
CA GLU A 31 13.90 -7.06 -5.71
C GLU A 31 13.45 -7.19 -7.15
N LEU A 32 12.22 -7.71 -7.35
CA LEU A 32 11.76 -8.01 -8.68
C LEU A 32 10.55 -7.20 -9.10
N ILE A 33 10.17 -6.27 -8.27
CA ILE A 33 8.91 -5.61 -8.44
C ILE A 33 8.99 -4.53 -9.50
N ASP A 34 8.01 -4.48 -10.40
CA ASP A 34 7.84 -3.37 -11.33
C ASP A 34 6.36 -3.31 -11.70
N LYS A 35 6.02 -2.40 -12.61
CA LYS A 35 4.61 -2.16 -12.92
C LYS A 35 3.87 -3.39 -13.40
N ARG A 36 4.55 -4.30 -14.04
CA ARG A 36 3.92 -5.51 -14.57
C ARG A 36 3.36 -6.38 -13.45
N TRP A 37 3.90 -6.24 -12.26
CA TRP A 37 3.50 -7.06 -11.13
C TRP A 37 2.39 -6.44 -10.30
N GLU A 38 1.85 -5.31 -10.76
CA GLU A 38 0.84 -4.62 -9.97
C GLU A 38 -0.34 -5.51 -9.58
N PRO A 39 -0.94 -6.30 -10.50
CA PRO A 39 -2.07 -7.14 -10.11
C PRO A 39 -1.69 -8.18 -9.07
N GLU A 40 -0.52 -8.79 -9.22
CA GLU A 40 -0.07 -9.80 -8.28
C GLU A 40 0.23 -9.21 -6.92
N VAL A 41 0.93 -8.08 -6.90
CA VAL A 41 1.28 -7.42 -5.65
C VAL A 41 0.01 -6.97 -4.93
N LYS A 42 -0.93 -6.41 -5.68
CA LYS A 42 -2.19 -5.97 -5.11
C LYS A 42 -2.93 -7.15 -4.48
N THR A 43 -2.95 -8.28 -5.17
CA THR A 43 -3.60 -9.48 -4.66
C THR A 43 -2.95 -9.96 -3.37
N GLU A 44 -1.63 -9.95 -3.33
CA GLU A 44 -0.90 -10.38 -2.14
C GLU A 44 -1.18 -9.47 -0.96
N ILE A 45 -1.21 -8.17 -1.20
CA ILE A 45 -1.51 -7.22 -0.14
C ILE A 45 -2.91 -7.44 0.40
N LEU A 46 -3.88 -7.59 -0.49
CA LEU A 46 -5.26 -7.79 -0.08
C LEU A 46 -5.47 -9.11 0.65
N LYS A 47 -4.68 -10.11 0.30
CA LYS A 47 -4.75 -11.38 0.96
C LYS A 47 -4.28 -11.30 2.40
N LYS A 48 -3.22 -10.55 2.63
CA LYS A 48 -2.65 -10.39 3.96
C LYS A 48 -3.39 -9.33 4.76
N TYR A 49 -3.83 -8.27 4.08
CA TYR A 49 -4.50 -7.13 4.72
C TYR A 49 -5.84 -6.87 4.03
N PRO A 50 -6.82 -7.75 4.24
CA PRO A 50 -8.09 -7.65 3.50
C PRO A 50 -8.86 -6.37 3.78
N GLN A 51 -8.56 -5.68 4.87
CA GLN A 51 -9.30 -4.48 5.22
C GLN A 51 -8.54 -3.20 4.88
N ILE A 52 -7.45 -3.32 4.12
CA ILE A 52 -6.71 -2.13 3.73
C ILE A 52 -7.60 -1.25 2.87
N ASP A 53 -7.61 0.05 3.15
CA ASP A 53 -8.42 0.95 2.36
C ASP A 53 -7.74 1.25 1.03
N GLU A 54 -8.53 1.68 0.08
CA GLU A 54 -8.06 1.87 -1.28
C GLU A 54 -6.97 2.91 -1.38
N ASP A 55 -7.09 4.00 -0.64
CA ASP A 55 -6.08 5.06 -0.68
C ASP A 55 -4.74 4.58 -0.17
N THR A 56 -4.74 3.82 0.92
CA THR A 56 -3.52 3.27 1.47
C THR A 56 -2.91 2.26 0.50
N LEU A 57 -3.74 1.42 -0.09
CA LEU A 57 -3.28 0.45 -1.05
C LEU A 57 -2.63 1.12 -2.25
N LYS A 58 -3.26 2.14 -2.80
CA LYS A 58 -2.71 2.87 -3.93
C LYS A 58 -1.38 3.53 -3.58
N TYR A 59 -1.30 4.07 -2.39
CA TYR A 59 -0.08 4.72 -1.95
C TYR A 59 1.07 3.72 -1.88
N VAL A 60 0.81 2.54 -1.30
CA VAL A 60 1.82 1.50 -1.22
C VAL A 60 2.26 1.07 -2.61
N LEU A 61 1.31 0.84 -3.49
CA LEU A 61 1.64 0.42 -4.85
C LEU A 61 2.49 1.46 -5.55
N LYS A 62 2.19 2.72 -5.32
CA LYS A 62 2.97 3.79 -5.91
C LYS A 62 4.41 3.78 -5.40
N LEU A 63 4.59 3.50 -4.12
CA LEU A 63 5.92 3.48 -3.53
C LEU A 63 6.76 2.32 -4.03
N VAL A 64 6.15 1.16 -4.23
CA VAL A 64 6.93 -0.01 -4.59
C VAL A 64 7.03 -0.26 -6.09
N LEU A 65 6.09 0.24 -6.88
CA LEU A 65 6.08 -0.06 -8.31
C LEU A 65 6.51 1.11 -9.18
N TYR A 66 6.44 2.30 -8.65
CA TYR A 66 6.76 3.51 -9.40
C TYR A 66 7.78 4.33 -8.65
#